data_5b7e4a4dac7307bbbdfb5a93784b4dbf
#
_entry.id   5b7e4a4dac7307bbbdfb5a93784b4dbf
#
_cell.length_a   1.000
_cell.length_b   1.000
_cell.length_c   1.000
_cell.angle_alpha   90.00
_cell.angle_beta   90.00
_cell.angle_gamma   90.00
#
_symmetry.space_group_name_H-M   'P 1'
#
loop_
_entity.id
_entity.type
_entity.pdbx_description
1 polymer ?
#
loop_
_entity_poly.entity_id
_entity_poly.type
_entity_poly.pdbx_seq_one_letter_code
_entity_poly.pdbx_strand_id
1 'polypeptide(L)'
;MKLALVTWTLGLSEPQAVLAKALALGLDGIQYSGDHRDACPVDLREQARRAGITILAVDPINAGPQHSADATQDLAVDYYRKVIDFAAELGNVPVTLQGLSLWTRNCPDPASAYARLLACCKVIDAYAQRRGVPTLYEPCNHFELPLINTAQQCRELIRAVGSDNLRMVLDSFHMNINEPDPVQTLRDCAHFTAIYHISDSGRGAIGTGHIDFAAQYQTLVANGFSGDVSIELVLPHLLPGQPPTSEPDCQALDAQIRASARQWRAYQPSAAQAVAAGG
;
A
#
# COMPACT_ATOMS: atom_id res chain seq x y z
N MET A 1 -10.29 12.29 1.33
CA MET A 1 -9.94 10.92 0.89
C MET A 1 -9.58 11.01 -0.57
N LYS A 2 -8.30 10.87 -0.91
CA LYS A 2 -7.79 10.83 -2.28
C LYS A 2 -7.90 9.41 -2.80
N LEU A 3 -8.04 9.27 -4.13
CA LEU A 3 -8.01 7.99 -4.80
C LEU A 3 -6.76 7.88 -5.66
N ALA A 4 -5.92 6.92 -5.35
CA ALA A 4 -4.65 6.65 -5.99
C ALA A 4 -4.60 5.24 -6.61
N LEU A 5 -3.46 4.88 -7.16
CA LEU A 5 -3.15 3.50 -7.54
C LEU A 5 -1.76 3.10 -7.05
N VAL A 6 -1.56 1.81 -6.85
CA VAL A 6 -0.26 1.20 -6.56
C VAL A 6 0.47 0.97 -7.89
N THR A 7 1.63 1.61 -8.08
CA THR A 7 2.22 1.77 -9.43
C THR A 7 2.89 0.53 -10.00
N TRP A 8 3.24 -0.47 -9.16
CA TRP A 8 3.82 -1.72 -9.69
C TRP A 8 2.85 -2.46 -10.64
N THR A 9 1.54 -2.25 -10.48
CA THR A 9 0.51 -2.88 -11.31
C THR A 9 0.56 -2.42 -12.78
N LEU A 10 1.16 -1.27 -13.05
CA LEU A 10 1.20 -0.66 -14.39
C LEU A 10 2.30 -1.22 -15.29
N GLY A 11 3.35 -1.82 -14.74
CA GLY A 11 4.53 -2.23 -15.49
C GLY A 11 5.34 -1.07 -16.08
N LEU A 12 5.18 0.14 -15.53
CA LEU A 12 5.91 1.33 -15.94
C LEU A 12 7.01 1.63 -14.93
N SER A 13 8.24 1.84 -15.39
CA SER A 13 9.39 2.20 -14.56
C SER A 13 9.67 3.70 -14.56
N GLU A 14 9.41 4.38 -15.69
CA GLU A 14 9.72 5.79 -15.83
C GLU A 14 8.74 6.67 -15.03
N PRO A 15 9.21 7.50 -14.08
CA PRO A 15 8.35 8.31 -13.22
C PRO A 15 7.38 9.20 -13.99
N GLN A 16 7.84 9.83 -15.08
CA GLN A 16 6.99 10.70 -15.90
C GLN A 16 5.84 9.92 -16.57
N ALA A 17 6.12 8.70 -17.06
CA ALA A 17 5.10 7.84 -17.66
C ALA A 17 4.06 7.38 -16.62
N VAL A 18 4.51 7.04 -15.41
CA VAL A 18 3.64 6.68 -14.28
C VAL A 18 2.70 7.83 -13.91
N LEU A 19 3.24 9.03 -13.75
CA LEU A 19 2.43 10.21 -13.41
C LEU A 19 1.43 10.58 -14.52
N ALA A 20 1.87 10.54 -15.79
CA ALA A 20 1.00 10.78 -16.94
C ALA A 20 -0.13 9.73 -17.01
N LYS A 21 0.16 8.46 -16.73
CA LYS A 21 -0.84 7.38 -16.67
C LYS A 21 -1.85 7.62 -15.55
N ALA A 22 -1.41 7.95 -14.34
CA ALA A 22 -2.30 8.24 -13.21
C ALA A 22 -3.25 9.41 -13.54
N LEU A 23 -2.72 10.48 -14.12
CA LEU A 23 -3.52 11.62 -14.58
C LEU A 23 -4.54 11.22 -15.66
N ALA A 24 -4.12 10.45 -16.67
CA ALA A 24 -4.99 9.97 -17.74
C ALA A 24 -6.10 9.03 -17.25
N LEU A 25 -5.87 8.32 -16.13
CA LEU A 25 -6.85 7.49 -15.45
C LEU A 25 -7.79 8.31 -14.54
N GLY A 26 -7.53 9.60 -14.36
CA GLY A 26 -8.34 10.50 -13.55
C GLY A 26 -8.15 10.27 -12.05
N LEU A 27 -6.97 9.88 -11.61
CA LEU A 27 -6.65 9.61 -10.21
C LEU A 27 -6.03 10.85 -9.55
N ASP A 28 -6.15 10.92 -8.22
CA ASP A 28 -5.65 12.04 -7.41
C ASP A 28 -4.19 11.82 -6.96
N GLY A 29 -3.73 10.56 -7.00
CA GLY A 29 -2.41 10.20 -6.49
C GLY A 29 -1.89 8.85 -6.97
N ILE A 30 -0.70 8.52 -6.45
CA ILE A 30 -0.03 7.25 -6.63
C ILE A 30 0.56 6.77 -5.30
N GLN A 31 0.65 5.45 -5.12
CA GLN A 31 1.56 4.80 -4.21
C GLN A 31 2.74 4.31 -5.04
N TYR A 32 3.90 4.95 -4.87
CA TYR A 32 5.05 4.79 -5.76
C TYR A 32 5.83 3.53 -5.43
N SER A 33 5.88 2.59 -6.36
CA SER A 33 6.57 1.30 -6.22
C SER A 33 7.85 1.21 -7.06
N GLY A 34 8.48 2.34 -7.36
CA GLY A 34 9.76 2.37 -8.08
C GLY A 34 10.95 2.03 -7.17
N ASP A 35 12.06 1.68 -7.80
CA ASP A 35 13.33 1.52 -7.08
C ASP A 35 13.89 2.88 -6.70
N HIS A 36 14.24 3.06 -5.43
CA HIS A 36 14.84 4.30 -4.92
C HIS A 36 16.20 4.63 -5.55
N ARG A 37 16.84 3.66 -6.23
CA ARG A 37 18.12 3.82 -6.92
C ARG A 37 17.97 4.37 -8.34
N ASP A 38 16.77 4.24 -8.93
CA ASP A 38 16.53 4.53 -10.34
C ASP A 38 15.86 5.90 -10.56
N ALA A 39 15.46 6.59 -9.50
CA ALA A 39 14.79 7.89 -9.57
C ALA A 39 15.43 8.93 -8.64
N CYS A 40 15.54 10.18 -9.11
CA CYS A 40 15.87 11.31 -8.25
C CYS A 40 14.61 11.74 -7.47
N PRO A 41 14.60 11.70 -6.13
CA PRO A 41 13.42 12.01 -5.34
C PRO A 41 12.95 13.47 -5.51
N VAL A 42 13.88 14.41 -5.65
CA VAL A 42 13.56 15.82 -5.85
C VAL A 42 12.87 16.04 -7.21
N ASP A 43 13.36 15.39 -8.27
CA ASP A 43 12.77 15.49 -9.60
C ASP A 43 11.38 14.83 -9.64
N LEU A 44 11.23 13.65 -9.04
CA LEU A 44 9.95 12.95 -8.94
C LEU A 44 8.91 13.81 -8.18
N ARG A 45 9.30 14.39 -7.04
CA ARG A 45 8.44 15.30 -6.28
C ARG A 45 7.97 16.48 -7.12
N GLU A 46 8.88 17.12 -7.83
CA GLU A 46 8.57 18.29 -8.66
C GLU A 46 7.68 17.91 -9.85
N GLN A 47 7.92 16.77 -10.49
CA GLN A 47 7.08 16.26 -11.57
C GLN A 47 5.66 15.94 -11.07
N ALA A 48 5.53 15.26 -9.92
CA ALA A 48 4.25 14.96 -9.31
C ALA A 48 3.47 16.25 -8.96
N ARG A 49 4.15 17.24 -8.36
CA ARG A 49 3.58 18.55 -8.05
C ARG A 49 3.05 19.27 -9.30
N ARG A 50 3.82 19.27 -10.40
CA ARG A 50 3.41 19.89 -11.68
C ARG A 50 2.23 19.15 -12.31
N ALA A 51 2.18 17.85 -12.19
CA ALA A 51 1.07 17.02 -12.66
C ALA A 51 -0.18 17.11 -11.79
N GLY A 52 -0.11 17.72 -10.59
CA GLY A 52 -1.20 17.73 -9.63
C GLY A 52 -1.47 16.35 -9.00
N ILE A 53 -0.50 15.44 -9.06
CA ILE A 53 -0.58 14.07 -8.53
C ILE A 53 0.08 14.03 -7.16
N THR A 54 -0.61 13.47 -6.16
CA THR A 54 -0.04 13.26 -4.82
C THR A 54 0.66 11.91 -4.76
N ILE A 55 1.85 11.86 -4.14
CA ILE A 55 2.50 10.59 -3.80
C ILE A 55 2.07 10.24 -2.38
N LEU A 56 1.29 9.16 -2.21
CA LEU A 56 0.70 8.76 -0.92
C LEU A 56 1.67 7.96 -0.06
N ALA A 57 2.47 7.12 -0.69
CA ALA A 57 3.49 6.30 -0.04
C ALA A 57 4.56 5.87 -1.04
N VAL A 58 5.72 5.49 -0.53
CA VAL A 58 6.73 4.68 -1.23
C VAL A 58 6.53 3.23 -0.82
N ASP A 59 6.30 2.38 -1.80
CA ASP A 59 6.12 0.95 -1.65
C ASP A 59 7.25 0.22 -2.39
N PRO A 60 8.38 -0.12 -1.71
CA PRO A 60 9.60 -0.53 -2.39
C PRO A 60 9.43 -1.88 -3.11
N ILE A 61 9.51 -1.90 -4.44
CA ILE A 61 9.32 -3.11 -5.24
C ILE A 61 10.41 -4.17 -5.02
N ASN A 62 11.64 -3.72 -4.79
CA ASN A 62 12.79 -4.60 -4.58
C ASN A 62 13.15 -4.73 -3.09
N ALA A 63 12.13 -4.86 -2.24
CA ALA A 63 12.30 -4.84 -0.79
C ALA A 63 12.96 -6.09 -0.19
N GLY A 64 13.10 -7.18 -0.95
CA GLY A 64 13.69 -8.43 -0.49
C GLY A 64 15.16 -8.60 -0.89
N PRO A 65 15.93 -9.47 -0.20
CA PRO A 65 17.29 -9.83 -0.59
C PRO A 65 17.27 -10.66 -1.87
N GLN A 66 18.31 -10.50 -2.71
CA GLN A 66 18.47 -11.30 -3.94
C GLN A 66 18.70 -12.78 -3.63
N HIS A 67 19.49 -13.08 -2.57
CA HIS A 67 19.77 -14.44 -2.13
C HIS A 67 19.29 -14.63 -0.69
N SER A 68 18.76 -15.83 -0.40
CA SER A 68 18.27 -16.15 0.95
C SER A 68 19.37 -16.00 2.03
N ALA A 69 20.64 -16.29 1.69
CA ALA A 69 21.76 -16.12 2.60
C ALA A 69 21.96 -14.65 3.06
N ASP A 70 21.57 -13.69 2.22
CA ASP A 70 21.70 -12.25 2.49
C ASP A 70 20.52 -11.72 3.34
N ALA A 71 19.55 -12.57 3.68
CA ALA A 71 18.43 -12.21 4.53
C ALA A 71 18.89 -11.98 5.98
N THR A 72 19.56 -10.86 6.24
CA THR A 72 20.04 -10.47 7.57
C THR A 72 19.36 -9.19 8.05
N GLN A 73 19.35 -8.98 9.38
CA GLN A 73 18.80 -7.76 9.95
C GLN A 73 19.57 -6.52 9.47
N ASP A 74 20.92 -6.60 9.44
CA ASP A 74 21.76 -5.44 9.10
C ASP A 74 21.54 -4.99 7.65
N LEU A 75 21.47 -5.93 6.71
CA LEU A 75 21.20 -5.63 5.30
C LEU A 75 19.76 -5.11 5.09
N ALA A 76 18.78 -5.65 5.80
CA ALA A 76 17.42 -5.14 5.78
C ALA A 76 17.35 -3.68 6.26
N VAL A 77 17.99 -3.39 7.39
CA VAL A 77 18.07 -2.05 7.97
C VAL A 77 18.78 -1.08 7.02
N ASP A 78 19.90 -1.49 6.43
CA ASP A 78 20.65 -0.66 5.48
C ASP A 78 19.83 -0.34 4.23
N TYR A 79 19.11 -1.33 3.67
CA TYR A 79 18.23 -1.13 2.54
C TYR A 79 17.11 -0.12 2.87
N TYR A 80 16.37 -0.34 3.97
CA TYR A 80 15.25 0.53 4.31
C TYR A 80 15.67 1.93 4.77
N ARG A 81 16.87 2.12 5.31
CA ARG A 81 17.39 3.47 5.56
C ARG A 81 17.51 4.28 4.27
N LYS A 82 18.00 3.66 3.20
CA LYS A 82 18.12 4.33 1.88
C LYS A 82 16.74 4.67 1.30
N VAL A 83 15.76 3.77 1.45
CA VAL A 83 14.37 4.05 1.05
C VAL A 83 13.76 5.19 1.87
N ILE A 84 14.03 5.24 3.18
CA ILE A 84 13.56 6.31 4.06
C ILE A 84 14.22 7.65 3.69
N ASP A 85 15.52 7.67 3.38
CA ASP A 85 16.19 8.88 2.94
C ASP A 85 15.60 9.40 1.62
N PHE A 86 15.35 8.50 0.66
CA PHE A 86 14.62 8.81 -0.57
C PHE A 86 13.23 9.40 -0.28
N ALA A 87 12.46 8.77 0.61
CA ALA A 87 11.11 9.24 0.97
C ALA A 87 11.12 10.59 1.70
N ALA A 88 12.14 10.85 2.52
CA ALA A 88 12.34 12.15 3.17
C ALA A 88 12.58 13.27 2.15
N GLU A 89 13.45 13.03 1.15
CA GLU A 89 13.73 13.99 0.08
C GLU A 89 12.53 14.15 -0.87
N LEU A 90 11.71 13.12 -1.00
CA LEU A 90 10.46 13.15 -1.76
C LEU A 90 9.39 14.04 -1.10
N GLY A 91 9.56 14.41 0.17
CA GLY A 91 8.68 15.27 0.93
C GLY A 91 8.06 14.62 2.16
N ASN A 92 8.82 13.77 2.84
CA ASN A 92 8.40 13.01 4.02
C ASN A 92 7.21 12.07 3.73
N VAL A 93 7.24 11.44 2.57
CA VAL A 93 6.21 10.50 2.12
C VAL A 93 6.31 9.20 2.94
N PRO A 94 5.21 8.60 3.40
CA PRO A 94 5.23 7.33 4.12
C PRO A 94 5.93 6.21 3.37
N VAL A 95 6.54 5.25 4.09
CA VAL A 95 7.21 4.05 3.53
C VAL A 95 6.54 2.80 4.06
N THR A 96 6.19 1.86 3.16
CA THR A 96 5.64 0.55 3.54
C THR A 96 6.75 -0.44 3.93
N LEU A 97 6.50 -1.27 4.95
CA LEU A 97 7.50 -2.16 5.55
C LEU A 97 7.17 -3.66 5.41
N GLN A 98 6.07 -4.06 4.79
CA GLN A 98 5.66 -5.48 4.66
C GLN A 98 6.73 -6.33 3.95
N GLY A 99 7.51 -5.74 3.06
CA GLY A 99 8.66 -6.38 2.41
C GLY A 99 9.74 -6.89 3.36
N LEU A 100 9.77 -6.43 4.63
CA LEU A 100 10.66 -6.95 5.66
C LEU A 100 10.44 -8.43 5.96
N SER A 101 9.24 -8.96 5.72
CA SER A 101 8.95 -10.40 5.83
C SER A 101 9.88 -11.23 4.93
N LEU A 102 10.33 -10.69 3.80
CA LEU A 102 11.24 -11.36 2.88
C LEU A 102 12.67 -11.53 3.45
N TRP A 103 13.04 -10.69 4.42
CA TRP A 103 14.34 -10.74 5.09
C TRP A 103 14.39 -11.75 6.23
N THR A 104 13.33 -12.54 6.40
CA THR A 104 13.25 -13.63 7.40
C THR A 104 13.34 -15.01 6.78
N ARG A 105 13.51 -15.12 5.45
CA ARG A 105 13.44 -16.37 4.68
C ARG A 105 14.42 -17.46 5.10
N ASN A 106 15.54 -17.10 5.74
CA ASN A 106 16.55 -18.04 6.22
C ASN A 106 16.46 -18.29 7.72
N CYS A 107 15.43 -17.81 8.39
CA CYS A 107 15.17 -18.13 9.79
C CYS A 107 14.72 -19.60 9.93
N PRO A 108 15.18 -20.30 10.98
CA PRO A 108 14.90 -21.74 11.13
C PRO A 108 13.46 -22.05 11.52
N ASP A 109 12.75 -21.08 12.08
CA ASP A 109 11.37 -21.25 12.58
C ASP A 109 10.60 -19.93 12.61
N PRO A 110 9.26 -19.97 12.68
CA PRO A 110 8.42 -18.76 12.69
C PRO A 110 8.70 -17.80 13.86
N ALA A 111 9.10 -18.29 15.04
CA ALA A 111 9.40 -17.44 16.19
C ALA A 111 10.65 -16.60 15.95
N SER A 112 11.72 -17.22 15.44
CA SER A 112 12.95 -16.53 15.03
C SER A 112 12.69 -15.53 13.90
N ALA A 113 11.84 -15.89 12.94
CA ALA A 113 11.43 -15.02 11.83
C ALA A 113 10.69 -13.79 12.35
N TYR A 114 9.71 -13.97 13.22
CA TYR A 114 8.98 -12.86 13.86
C TYR A 114 9.89 -11.97 14.72
N ALA A 115 10.80 -12.56 15.48
CA ALA A 115 11.75 -11.81 16.29
C ALA A 115 12.64 -10.91 15.42
N ARG A 116 13.13 -11.42 14.30
CA ARG A 116 13.92 -10.63 13.32
C ARG A 116 13.06 -9.52 12.69
N LEU A 117 11.85 -9.84 12.24
CA LEU A 117 10.93 -8.86 11.69
C LEU A 117 10.69 -7.69 12.66
N LEU A 118 10.36 -8.01 13.92
CA LEU A 118 10.12 -7.02 14.95
C LEU A 118 11.38 -6.17 15.23
N ALA A 119 12.57 -6.79 15.29
CA ALA A 119 13.82 -6.07 15.48
C ALA A 119 14.10 -5.10 14.31
N CYS A 120 13.89 -5.53 13.07
CA CYS A 120 14.00 -4.66 11.90
C CYS A 120 13.00 -3.50 11.97
N CYS A 121 11.72 -3.77 12.23
CA CYS A 121 10.70 -2.73 12.33
C CYS A 121 11.06 -1.67 13.37
N LYS A 122 11.51 -2.07 14.57
CA LYS A 122 11.93 -1.13 15.62
C LYS A 122 13.05 -0.20 15.20
N VAL A 123 14.11 -0.75 14.60
CA VAL A 123 15.29 0.04 14.19
C VAL A 123 14.94 0.97 13.02
N ILE A 124 14.20 0.45 12.04
CA ILE A 124 13.81 1.20 10.84
C ILE A 124 12.83 2.30 11.18
N ASP A 125 11.78 2.01 11.96
CA ASP A 125 10.80 3.00 12.37
C ASP A 125 11.42 4.12 13.22
N ALA A 126 12.31 3.79 14.16
CA ALA A 126 13.03 4.79 14.92
C ALA A 126 13.95 5.67 14.04
N TYR A 127 14.49 5.12 12.95
CA TYR A 127 15.23 5.91 11.97
C TYR A 127 14.29 6.82 11.18
N ALA A 128 13.17 6.29 10.67
CA ALA A 128 12.17 7.01 9.92
C ALA A 128 11.60 8.18 10.73
N GLN A 129 11.29 7.96 12.01
CA GLN A 129 10.79 9.00 12.92
C GLN A 129 11.77 10.17 13.03
N ARG A 130 13.08 9.89 13.14
CA ARG A 130 14.11 10.97 13.16
C ARG A 130 14.22 11.73 11.84
N ARG A 131 13.85 11.08 10.71
CA ARG A 131 13.80 11.70 9.38
C ARG A 131 12.46 12.40 9.10
N GLY A 132 11.47 12.28 10.01
CA GLY A 132 10.13 12.82 9.81
C GLY A 132 9.31 12.03 8.77
N VAL A 133 9.66 10.77 8.52
CA VAL A 133 8.99 9.88 7.55
C VAL A 133 8.08 8.92 8.30
N PRO A 134 6.76 8.92 8.05
CA PRO A 134 5.86 7.88 8.58
C PRO A 134 6.18 6.51 8.01
N THR A 135 5.94 5.46 8.78
CA THR A 135 6.04 4.08 8.31
C THR A 135 4.68 3.39 8.30
N LEU A 136 4.51 2.46 7.38
CA LEU A 136 3.28 1.71 7.22
C LEU A 136 3.58 0.22 7.18
N TYR A 137 2.67 -0.61 7.69
CA TYR A 137 2.74 -2.06 7.55
C TYR A 137 1.43 -2.59 7.02
N GLU A 138 1.52 -3.43 5.99
CA GLU A 138 0.38 -4.11 5.38
C GLU A 138 0.38 -5.59 5.76
N PRO A 139 -0.68 -6.10 6.40
CA PRO A 139 -0.90 -7.52 6.53
C PRO A 139 -1.34 -8.11 5.18
N CYS A 140 -0.45 -8.84 4.53
CA CYS A 140 -0.74 -9.51 3.26
C CYS A 140 -1.27 -10.91 3.49
N ASN A 141 -2.00 -11.48 2.52
CA ASN A 141 -2.48 -12.83 2.63
C ASN A 141 -1.33 -13.86 2.73
N HIS A 142 -1.62 -15.01 3.35
CA HIS A 142 -0.61 -16.03 3.66
C HIS A 142 -0.01 -16.76 2.44
N PHE A 143 -0.59 -16.56 1.24
CA PHE A 143 -0.01 -17.09 0.00
C PHE A 143 1.10 -16.18 -0.55
N GLU A 144 1.06 -14.89 -0.24
CA GLU A 144 2.01 -13.90 -0.76
C GLU A 144 3.16 -13.62 0.22
N LEU A 145 2.84 -13.35 1.48
CA LEU A 145 3.86 -13.06 2.50
C LEU A 145 3.63 -13.86 3.79
N PRO A 146 4.71 -14.30 4.45
CA PRO A 146 4.61 -14.97 5.75
C PRO A 146 4.43 -13.97 6.89
N LEU A 147 4.08 -14.49 8.08
CA LEU A 147 4.10 -13.91 9.43
C LEU A 147 2.92 -13.01 9.78
N ILE A 148 2.70 -11.93 9.05
CA ILE A 148 1.68 -10.93 9.39
C ILE A 148 0.60 -10.97 8.30
N ASN A 149 -0.48 -11.69 8.59
CA ASN A 149 -1.51 -11.97 7.57
C ASN A 149 -2.90 -11.42 7.96
N THR A 150 -3.09 -10.98 9.20
CA THR A 150 -4.34 -10.39 9.66
C THR A 150 -4.12 -9.00 10.27
N ALA A 151 -5.16 -8.19 10.28
CA ALA A 151 -5.16 -6.89 10.94
C ALA A 151 -4.84 -7.01 12.45
N GLN A 152 -5.29 -8.09 13.10
CA GLN A 152 -4.96 -8.35 14.49
C GLN A 152 -3.44 -8.54 14.67
N GLN A 153 -2.80 -9.40 13.86
CA GLN A 153 -1.35 -9.61 13.92
C GLN A 153 -0.58 -8.32 13.63
N CYS A 154 -1.06 -7.51 12.67
CA CYS A 154 -0.46 -6.21 12.38
C CYS A 154 -0.57 -5.24 13.56
N ARG A 155 -1.72 -5.17 14.24
CA ARG A 155 -1.88 -4.38 15.48
C ARG A 155 -0.95 -4.84 16.59
N GLU A 156 -0.75 -6.15 16.74
CA GLU A 156 0.19 -6.72 17.71
C GLU A 156 1.64 -6.32 17.37
N LEU A 157 2.03 -6.37 16.10
CA LEU A 157 3.34 -5.90 15.63
C LEU A 157 3.52 -4.39 15.92
N ILE A 158 2.54 -3.54 15.57
CA ILE A 158 2.59 -2.10 15.83
C ILE A 158 2.75 -1.80 17.31
N ARG A 159 1.98 -2.48 18.17
CA ARG A 159 2.12 -2.36 19.64
C ARG A 159 3.49 -2.81 20.13
N ALA A 160 4.04 -3.89 19.58
CA ALA A 160 5.34 -4.42 19.94
C ALA A 160 6.50 -3.52 19.47
N VAL A 161 6.34 -2.80 18.35
CA VAL A 161 7.26 -1.74 17.92
C VAL A 161 7.24 -0.59 18.92
N GLY A 162 6.05 -0.21 19.42
CA GLY A 162 5.89 0.78 20.49
C GLY A 162 6.07 2.23 20.02
N SER A 163 5.67 2.53 18.78
CA SER A 163 5.80 3.85 18.16
C SER A 163 4.49 4.26 17.50
N ASP A 164 4.12 5.52 17.63
CA ASP A 164 2.95 6.12 16.95
C ASP A 164 3.24 6.46 15.46
N ASN A 165 4.50 6.31 15.03
CA ASN A 165 4.92 6.58 13.65
C ASN A 165 4.53 5.44 12.69
N LEU A 166 4.42 4.20 13.19
CA LEU A 166 4.03 3.03 12.42
C LEU A 166 2.50 2.89 12.39
N ARG A 167 1.91 2.95 11.21
CA ARG A 167 0.47 2.79 10.99
C ARG A 167 0.18 1.61 10.05
N MET A 168 -1.09 1.31 9.84
CA MET A 168 -1.56 0.16 9.06
C MET A 168 -1.97 0.55 7.65
N VAL A 169 -1.69 -0.33 6.68
CA VAL A 169 -2.41 -0.42 5.41
C VAL A 169 -3.35 -1.61 5.50
N LEU A 170 -4.58 -1.50 5.06
CA LEU A 170 -5.49 -2.63 4.88
C LEU A 170 -5.84 -2.79 3.41
N ASP A 171 -5.96 -4.03 2.96
CA ASP A 171 -6.33 -4.37 1.58
C ASP A 171 -7.56 -5.28 1.57
N SER A 172 -8.57 -4.89 0.79
CA SER A 172 -9.82 -5.63 0.66
C SER A 172 -9.63 -7.06 0.17
N PHE A 173 -8.70 -7.30 -0.76
CA PHE A 173 -8.38 -8.62 -1.28
C PHE A 173 -7.67 -9.49 -0.24
N HIS A 174 -6.67 -8.93 0.48
CA HIS A 174 -5.97 -9.67 1.53
C HIS A 174 -6.91 -10.01 2.69
N MET A 175 -7.75 -9.07 3.10
CA MET A 175 -8.78 -9.32 4.13
C MET A 175 -9.80 -10.37 3.69
N ASN A 176 -10.22 -10.38 2.42
CA ASN A 176 -11.15 -11.38 1.90
C ASN A 176 -10.61 -12.82 2.02
N ILE A 177 -9.29 -13.00 2.08
CA ILE A 177 -8.65 -14.32 2.22
C ILE A 177 -8.45 -14.68 3.70
N ASN A 178 -8.01 -13.74 4.52
CA ASN A 178 -7.49 -14.03 5.87
C ASN A 178 -8.38 -13.57 7.02
N GLU A 179 -9.31 -12.64 6.80
CA GLU A 179 -10.19 -12.15 7.85
C GLU A 179 -11.51 -12.92 7.88
N PRO A 180 -11.95 -13.44 9.02
CA PRO A 180 -13.25 -14.09 9.15
C PRO A 180 -14.43 -13.15 8.84
N ASP A 181 -14.30 -11.87 9.17
CA ASP A 181 -15.26 -10.81 8.92
C ASP A 181 -14.51 -9.50 8.57
N PRO A 182 -14.30 -9.22 7.27
CA PRO A 182 -13.62 -8.00 6.83
C PRO A 182 -14.32 -6.71 7.27
N VAL A 183 -15.65 -6.70 7.39
CA VAL A 183 -16.40 -5.52 7.82
C VAL A 183 -16.17 -5.26 9.31
N GLN A 184 -16.13 -6.32 10.15
CA GLN A 184 -15.78 -6.18 11.55
C GLN A 184 -14.32 -5.73 11.72
N THR A 185 -13.39 -6.25 10.91
CA THR A 185 -11.99 -5.83 10.90
C THR A 185 -11.87 -4.33 10.59
N LEU A 186 -12.60 -3.82 9.60
CA LEU A 186 -12.62 -2.38 9.30
C LEU A 186 -13.22 -1.56 10.45
N ARG A 187 -14.26 -2.07 11.12
CA ARG A 187 -14.86 -1.41 12.29
C ARG A 187 -13.85 -1.22 13.42
N ASP A 188 -13.00 -2.22 13.62
CA ASP A 188 -12.01 -2.22 14.70
C ASP A 188 -10.71 -1.47 14.34
N CYS A 189 -10.40 -1.30 13.05
CA CYS A 189 -9.09 -0.84 12.60
C CYS A 189 -9.12 0.45 11.76
N ALA A 190 -10.28 0.95 11.34
CA ALA A 190 -10.38 2.10 10.43
C ALA A 190 -9.55 3.32 10.88
N HIS A 191 -9.57 3.64 12.16
CA HIS A 191 -8.85 4.79 12.73
C HIS A 191 -7.31 4.60 12.78
N PHE A 192 -6.82 3.35 12.73
CA PHE A 192 -5.39 3.04 12.62
C PHE A 192 -4.91 2.99 11.18
N THR A 193 -5.82 2.84 10.22
CA THR A 193 -5.50 2.63 8.81
C THR A 193 -5.13 3.95 8.15
N ALA A 194 -3.96 4.00 7.54
CA ALA A 194 -3.46 5.16 6.81
C ALA A 194 -3.85 5.12 5.33
N ILE A 195 -3.79 3.93 4.73
CA ILE A 195 -4.17 3.69 3.34
C ILE A 195 -5.06 2.45 3.29
N TYR A 196 -6.09 2.50 2.48
CA TYR A 196 -6.95 1.36 2.19
C TYR A 196 -6.81 0.95 0.72
N HIS A 197 -6.33 -0.28 0.46
CA HIS A 197 -6.23 -0.83 -0.88
C HIS A 197 -7.56 -1.46 -1.29
N ILE A 198 -7.94 -1.21 -2.55
CA ILE A 198 -9.17 -1.75 -3.12
C ILE A 198 -8.89 -2.57 -4.37
N SER A 199 -9.29 -3.83 -4.31
CA SER A 199 -9.49 -4.75 -5.44
C SER A 199 -10.49 -5.82 -5.01
N ASP A 200 -11.26 -6.38 -5.96
CA ASP A 200 -12.29 -7.35 -5.60
C ASP A 200 -11.72 -8.73 -5.28
N SER A 201 -12.56 -9.68 -4.91
CA SER A 201 -12.19 -11.03 -4.46
C SER A 201 -11.34 -11.83 -5.46
N GLY A 202 -11.35 -11.48 -6.73
CA GLY A 202 -10.44 -12.00 -7.77
C GLY A 202 -9.28 -11.06 -8.09
N ARG A 203 -8.96 -10.09 -7.23
CA ARG A 203 -7.97 -9.01 -7.39
C ARG A 203 -8.18 -8.12 -8.62
N GLY A 204 -9.36 -8.21 -9.25
CA GLY A 204 -9.82 -7.36 -10.35
C GLY A 204 -10.54 -6.10 -9.88
N ALA A 205 -11.23 -5.44 -10.85
CA ALA A 205 -12.01 -4.23 -10.57
C ALA A 205 -13.07 -4.47 -9.49
N ILE A 206 -13.31 -3.49 -8.61
CA ILE A 206 -14.38 -3.55 -7.61
C ILE A 206 -15.75 -3.67 -8.32
N GLY A 207 -16.62 -4.53 -7.75
CA GLY A 207 -17.91 -4.88 -8.35
C GLY A 207 -17.85 -6.03 -9.36
N THR A 208 -16.68 -6.68 -9.56
CA THR A 208 -16.55 -7.87 -10.40
C THR A 208 -16.48 -9.18 -9.61
N GLY A 209 -16.39 -9.10 -8.30
CA GLY A 209 -16.36 -10.23 -7.37
C GLY A 209 -17.52 -10.19 -6.38
N HIS A 210 -17.26 -10.59 -5.13
CA HIS A 210 -18.28 -10.71 -4.09
C HIS A 210 -18.04 -9.81 -2.86
N ILE A 211 -17.02 -8.95 -2.88
CA ILE A 211 -16.75 -8.03 -1.77
C ILE A 211 -17.81 -6.91 -1.77
N ASP A 212 -18.47 -6.71 -0.63
CA ASP A 212 -19.43 -5.61 -0.46
C ASP A 212 -18.68 -4.29 -0.14
N PHE A 213 -18.25 -3.61 -1.21
CA PHE A 213 -17.56 -2.32 -1.08
C PHE A 213 -18.42 -1.20 -0.55
N ALA A 214 -19.76 -1.28 -0.70
CA ALA A 214 -20.65 -0.30 -0.11
C ALA A 214 -20.65 -0.39 1.41
N ALA A 215 -20.76 -1.62 1.95
CA ALA A 215 -20.65 -1.87 3.40
C ALA A 215 -19.26 -1.51 3.94
N GLN A 216 -18.19 -1.85 3.21
CA GLN A 216 -16.82 -1.51 3.61
C GLN A 216 -16.59 0.01 3.62
N TYR A 217 -17.03 0.73 2.58
CA TYR A 217 -16.94 2.20 2.54
C TYR A 217 -17.68 2.86 3.71
N GLN A 218 -18.93 2.45 3.96
CA GLN A 218 -19.75 2.96 5.06
C GLN A 218 -19.07 2.69 6.42
N THR A 219 -18.51 1.49 6.59
CA THR A 219 -17.82 1.10 7.81
C THR A 219 -16.55 1.92 8.04
N LEU A 220 -15.73 2.13 7.02
CA LEU A 220 -14.54 2.98 7.08
C LEU A 220 -14.89 4.40 7.55
N VAL A 221 -15.87 5.03 6.89
CA VAL A 221 -16.28 6.40 7.22
C VAL A 221 -16.87 6.50 8.62
N ALA A 222 -17.76 5.56 8.98
CA ALA A 222 -18.41 5.55 10.29
C ALA A 222 -17.44 5.32 11.46
N ASN A 223 -16.28 4.72 11.21
CA ASN A 223 -15.29 4.38 12.24
C ASN A 223 -13.99 5.20 12.17
N GLY A 224 -14.07 6.40 11.60
CA GLY A 224 -13.01 7.41 11.70
C GLY A 224 -11.84 7.20 10.74
N PHE A 225 -12.03 6.49 9.62
CA PHE A 225 -11.01 6.46 8.58
C PHE A 225 -10.80 7.86 7.99
N SER A 226 -9.58 8.36 8.12
CA SER A 226 -9.15 9.67 7.62
C SER A 226 -8.02 9.57 6.60
N GLY A 227 -7.70 8.34 6.18
CA GLY A 227 -6.65 8.04 5.22
C GLY A 227 -7.09 8.20 3.76
N ASP A 228 -6.24 7.70 2.88
CA ASP A 228 -6.45 7.69 1.44
C ASP A 228 -6.64 6.27 0.90
N VAL A 229 -7.09 6.14 -0.34
CA VAL A 229 -7.41 4.86 -0.96
C VAL A 229 -6.53 4.63 -2.18
N SER A 230 -5.98 3.43 -2.32
CA SER A 230 -5.22 3.02 -3.50
C SER A 230 -5.87 1.82 -4.20
N ILE A 231 -6.01 1.92 -5.51
CA ILE A 231 -6.43 0.81 -6.36
C ILE A 231 -5.22 -0.11 -6.57
N GLU A 232 -5.36 -1.41 -6.26
CA GLU A 232 -4.30 -2.40 -6.47
C GLU A 232 -4.86 -3.62 -7.20
N LEU A 233 -4.88 -3.55 -8.53
CA LEU A 233 -5.47 -4.55 -9.39
C LEU A 233 -4.42 -5.46 -10.04
N VAL A 234 -4.80 -6.72 -10.24
CA VAL A 234 -4.07 -7.69 -11.06
C VAL A 234 -5.05 -8.30 -12.06
N LEU A 235 -4.68 -8.38 -13.33
CA LEU A 235 -5.52 -9.06 -14.33
C LEU A 235 -5.62 -10.55 -14.03
N PRO A 236 -6.76 -11.22 -14.26
CA PRO A 236 -7.02 -12.60 -13.80
C PRO A 236 -6.03 -13.65 -14.29
N HIS A 237 -5.33 -13.41 -15.40
CA HIS A 237 -4.34 -14.32 -15.98
C HIS A 237 -2.90 -13.98 -15.60
N LEU A 238 -2.69 -12.91 -14.81
CA LEU A 238 -1.39 -12.49 -14.31
C LEU A 238 -1.25 -12.84 -12.83
N LEU A 239 -0.01 -12.95 -12.37
CA LEU A 239 0.31 -13.13 -10.95
C LEU A 239 0.72 -11.78 -10.32
N PRO A 240 0.61 -11.64 -9.00
CA PRO A 240 1.19 -10.50 -8.30
C PRO A 240 2.66 -10.30 -8.67
N GLY A 241 3.05 -9.06 -8.98
CA GLY A 241 4.39 -8.72 -9.47
C GLY A 241 4.62 -8.99 -10.97
N GLN A 242 3.61 -9.48 -11.70
CA GLN A 242 3.64 -9.60 -13.15
C GLN A 242 2.75 -8.53 -13.78
N PRO A 243 3.30 -7.40 -14.19
CA PRO A 243 2.54 -6.35 -14.84
C PRO A 243 2.15 -6.74 -16.27
N PRO A 244 1.13 -6.12 -16.85
CA PRO A 244 0.75 -6.30 -18.25
C PRO A 244 1.89 -5.86 -19.18
N THR A 245 2.14 -6.65 -20.22
CA THR A 245 3.16 -6.37 -21.23
C THR A 245 2.57 -6.23 -22.64
N SER A 246 1.37 -6.75 -22.86
CA SER A 246 0.66 -6.61 -24.13
C SER A 246 -0.23 -5.36 -24.14
N GLU A 247 -0.41 -4.75 -25.31
CA GLU A 247 -1.32 -3.61 -25.46
C GLU A 247 -2.77 -3.92 -25.05
N PRO A 248 -3.34 -5.09 -25.41
CA PRO A 248 -4.68 -5.48 -24.93
C PRO A 248 -4.77 -5.56 -23.39
N ASP A 249 -3.74 -6.10 -22.72
CA ASP A 249 -3.72 -6.18 -21.26
C ASP A 249 -3.58 -4.81 -20.60
N CYS A 250 -2.75 -3.93 -21.16
CA CYS A 250 -2.65 -2.55 -20.69
C CYS A 250 -4.00 -1.82 -20.80
N GLN A 251 -4.71 -2.00 -21.91
CA GLN A 251 -6.05 -1.42 -22.10
C GLN A 251 -7.09 -2.04 -21.15
N ALA A 252 -7.03 -3.34 -20.93
CA ALA A 252 -7.91 -4.04 -19.99
C ALA A 252 -7.68 -3.56 -18.55
N LEU A 253 -6.43 -3.41 -18.12
CA LEU A 253 -6.07 -2.87 -16.81
C LEU A 253 -6.58 -1.43 -16.65
N ASP A 254 -6.32 -0.57 -17.64
CA ASP A 254 -6.81 0.82 -17.64
C ASP A 254 -8.35 0.88 -17.49
N ALA A 255 -9.07 0.03 -18.22
CA ALA A 255 -10.53 -0.03 -18.15
C ALA A 255 -11.01 -0.45 -16.75
N GLN A 256 -10.35 -1.43 -16.13
CA GLN A 256 -10.66 -1.91 -14.77
C GLN A 256 -10.35 -0.84 -13.72
N ILE A 257 -9.23 -0.14 -13.82
CA ILE A 257 -8.88 0.97 -12.90
C ILE A 257 -9.93 2.08 -13.01
N ARG A 258 -10.33 2.50 -14.23
CA ARG A 258 -11.37 3.51 -14.42
C ARG A 258 -12.73 3.06 -13.88
N ALA A 259 -13.08 1.79 -14.02
CA ALA A 259 -14.31 1.23 -13.46
C ALA A 259 -14.31 1.29 -11.94
N SER A 260 -13.21 0.84 -11.31
CA SER A 260 -13.02 0.92 -9.84
C SER A 260 -13.08 2.34 -9.33
N ALA A 261 -12.41 3.28 -10.01
CA ALA A 261 -12.41 4.69 -9.64
C ALA A 261 -13.83 5.31 -9.69
N ARG A 262 -14.58 5.02 -10.73
CA ARG A 262 -16.00 5.49 -10.84
C ARG A 262 -16.86 4.92 -9.73
N GLN A 263 -16.76 3.62 -9.47
CA GLN A 263 -17.60 2.95 -8.48
C GLN A 263 -17.25 3.41 -7.07
N TRP A 264 -15.95 3.52 -6.71
CA TRP A 264 -15.53 4.01 -5.40
C TRP A 264 -16.00 5.44 -5.15
N ARG A 265 -15.86 6.32 -6.14
CA ARG A 265 -16.34 7.71 -6.04
C ARG A 265 -17.85 7.81 -5.91
N ALA A 266 -18.60 6.86 -6.47
CA ALA A 266 -20.07 6.84 -6.34
C ALA A 266 -20.54 6.56 -4.90
N TYR A 267 -19.70 5.97 -4.03
CA TYR A 267 -19.99 5.82 -2.60
C TYR A 267 -19.77 7.11 -1.81
N GLN A 268 -18.97 8.03 -2.32
CA GLN A 268 -18.69 9.31 -1.65
C GLN A 268 -19.95 10.20 -1.74
N PRO A 269 -20.31 10.90 -0.64
CA PRO A 269 -21.43 11.85 -0.69
C PRO A 269 -21.15 12.92 -1.75
N SER A 270 -22.15 13.27 -2.52
CA SER A 270 -22.04 14.38 -3.46
C SER A 270 -21.74 15.69 -2.70
N ALA A 271 -21.03 16.63 -3.35
CA ALA A 271 -20.70 17.92 -2.73
C ALA A 271 -21.95 18.63 -2.13
N ALA A 272 -23.13 18.43 -2.71
CA ALA A 272 -24.41 18.95 -2.20
C ALA A 272 -24.85 18.26 -0.88
N GLN A 273 -24.58 16.96 -0.72
CA GLN A 273 -24.91 16.19 0.49
C GLN A 273 -23.92 16.48 1.63
N ALA A 274 -22.63 16.74 1.31
CA ALA A 274 -21.62 17.10 2.30
C ALA A 274 -21.91 18.44 2.96
N VAL A 275 -22.45 19.42 2.24
CA VAL A 275 -22.83 20.73 2.78
C VAL A 275 -24.07 20.62 3.69
N ALA A 276 -25.00 19.70 3.41
CA ALA A 276 -26.21 19.50 4.22
C ALA A 276 -25.96 18.75 5.54
N ALA A 277 -24.86 18.00 5.65
CA ALA A 277 -24.51 17.25 6.85
C ALA A 277 -23.60 18.01 7.83
N GLY A 278 -23.05 19.16 7.43
CA GLY A 278 -22.17 20.03 8.23
C GLY A 278 -22.83 21.31 8.76
N GLY A 279 -24.13 21.49 8.53
CA GLY A 279 -24.95 22.60 9.08
C GLY A 279 -25.89 22.07 10.13
#